data_aa8a629da381fb953d94e0772ab0c9f8
#
_entry.id   aa8a629da381fb953d94e0772ab0c9f8
#
_cell.length_a   1.000
_cell.length_b   1.000
_cell.length_c   1.000
_cell.angle_alpha   90.00
_cell.angle_beta   90.00
_cell.angle_gamma   90.00
#
_symmetry.space_group_name_H-M   'P 1'
#
loop_
_entity.id
_entity.type
_entity.pdbx_description
1 polymer ?
#
loop_
_entity_poly.entity_id
_entity_poly.type
_entity_poly.pdbx_seq_one_letter_code
_entity_poly.pdbx_strand_id
1 'polypeptide(L)'
;MNILFLTQVLPYPLDAGPKVRAYYMLRHLAGRHRVTLVSFVRPDDRPEYVAHLQGIAHAVHTVPIRRSAWRNIRAGVKGLLTGLPMVIARDEIPEMAALLRRLVAETRFDVIHADQLSMAGWGLLAARGAGETQPAAASMATDVALDAGARPGPQQATASAGALDAGACHGTQRIPQQAAASAGALDAGACHGTQQAATSARPRTLLDEHNAIYHLAERMAAEATGLRRLLMRREAAAFRRYEAAILHAYDAVLAVTEEDRALLLELLSGFQPPMSNLRLPDDKITVIPICVAPEAVQPVSRAIQTPSPQSAIGNPPTILHLGTMFWPPNVTGVLWFARQVLPLIWQQAPEARFIVVGKNPPAEVQALAADPRIEVTGYVADPWPYLEAADVFVVPLFSGGGMRVKIVDAWLWGLPVVSTPIGAEGIAVRDGENILLAADAAGFAAATLRLLADPDLNTRLRVAGRRWVEEHYAWQVVYRRVDAVYEQLSE
;
A
#
# COMPACT_ATOMS: atom_id res chain seq x y z
N MET A 1 2.37 24.27 -4.66
CA MET A 1 3.39 23.47 -5.38
C MET A 1 2.84 22.94 -6.69
N ASN A 2 3.71 22.69 -7.67
CA ASN A 2 3.42 21.92 -8.87
C ASN A 2 3.81 20.46 -8.62
N ILE A 3 2.87 19.55 -8.66
CA ILE A 3 3.09 18.13 -8.36
C ILE A 3 2.87 17.32 -9.63
N LEU A 4 3.83 16.45 -9.97
CA LEU A 4 3.67 15.39 -10.96
C LEU A 4 3.29 14.09 -10.24
N PHE A 5 2.05 13.63 -10.44
CA PHE A 5 1.51 12.45 -9.79
C PHE A 5 1.42 11.30 -10.78
N LEU A 6 2.15 10.21 -10.52
CA LEU A 6 2.32 9.08 -11.44
C LEU A 6 1.60 7.85 -10.90
N THR A 7 0.66 7.27 -11.66
CA THR A 7 -0.08 6.08 -11.23
C THR A 7 -0.02 4.95 -12.26
N GLN A 8 0.09 3.70 -11.79
CA GLN A 8 0.09 2.51 -12.64
C GLN A 8 -1.30 2.17 -13.19
N VAL A 9 -2.33 2.56 -12.49
CA VAL A 9 -3.72 2.32 -12.86
C VAL A 9 -4.47 3.63 -12.78
N LEU A 10 -5.44 3.81 -13.67
CA LEU A 10 -6.32 4.98 -13.61
C LEU A 10 -7.05 4.96 -12.26
N PRO A 11 -6.94 6.03 -11.42
CA PRO A 11 -7.45 6.01 -10.04
C PRO A 11 -8.98 6.16 -9.94
N TYR A 12 -9.71 5.80 -10.99
CA TYR A 12 -11.16 5.75 -11.03
C TYR A 12 -11.61 4.67 -12.03
N PRO A 13 -12.70 3.90 -11.78
CA PRO A 13 -13.59 3.90 -10.60
C PRO A 13 -12.96 3.28 -9.37
N LEU A 14 -13.59 3.45 -8.19
CA LEU A 14 -13.08 3.03 -6.89
C LEU A 14 -13.36 1.54 -6.57
N ASP A 15 -13.01 0.67 -7.51
CA ASP A 15 -13.30 -0.78 -7.49
C ASP A 15 -12.14 -1.65 -6.96
N ALA A 16 -11.04 -1.04 -6.54
CA ALA A 16 -9.87 -1.72 -6.01
C ALA A 16 -9.07 -0.82 -5.04
N GLY A 17 -8.49 -1.42 -4.00
CA GLY A 17 -7.73 -0.69 -2.97
C GLY A 17 -6.69 0.31 -3.49
N PRO A 18 -5.81 -0.07 -4.43
CA PRO A 18 -4.85 0.86 -5.03
C PRO A 18 -5.50 2.08 -5.70
N LYS A 19 -6.63 1.89 -6.38
CA LYS A 19 -7.36 2.99 -7.01
C LYS A 19 -7.98 3.93 -5.96
N VAL A 20 -8.53 3.36 -4.88
CA VAL A 20 -9.10 4.13 -3.77
C VAL A 20 -8.03 5.03 -3.15
N ARG A 21 -6.85 4.48 -2.82
CA ARG A 21 -5.74 5.25 -2.26
C ARG A 21 -5.29 6.37 -3.19
N ALA A 22 -4.97 6.04 -4.43
CA ALA A 22 -4.50 7.01 -5.43
C ALA A 22 -5.55 8.10 -5.70
N TYR A 23 -6.84 7.76 -5.74
CA TYR A 23 -7.92 8.71 -5.96
C TYR A 23 -8.06 9.73 -4.84
N TYR A 24 -8.14 9.29 -3.59
CA TYR A 24 -8.28 10.19 -2.45
C TYR A 24 -7.02 11.03 -2.25
N MET A 25 -5.82 10.46 -2.50
CA MET A 25 -4.56 11.19 -2.51
C MET A 25 -4.59 12.31 -3.56
N LEU A 26 -4.93 11.98 -4.81
CA LEU A 26 -5.08 12.94 -5.90
C LEU A 26 -6.06 14.06 -5.55
N ARG A 27 -7.25 13.69 -5.06
CA ARG A 27 -8.30 14.65 -4.69
C ARG A 27 -7.86 15.60 -3.58
N HIS A 28 -7.16 15.08 -2.57
CA HIS A 28 -6.63 15.87 -1.47
C HIS A 28 -5.55 16.86 -1.94
N LEU A 29 -4.58 16.38 -2.71
CA LEU A 29 -3.50 17.20 -3.23
C LEU A 29 -4.01 18.25 -4.23
N ALA A 30 -4.94 17.90 -5.10
CA ALA A 30 -5.50 18.81 -6.10
C ALA A 30 -6.31 19.95 -5.47
N GLY A 31 -6.86 19.76 -4.27
CA GLY A 31 -7.53 20.82 -3.51
C GLY A 31 -6.59 21.92 -2.99
N ARG A 32 -5.26 21.69 -2.97
CA ARG A 32 -4.26 22.58 -2.39
C ARG A 32 -3.09 22.89 -3.31
N HIS A 33 -2.85 22.07 -4.30
CA HIS A 33 -1.70 22.11 -5.17
C HIS A 33 -2.09 21.97 -6.63
N ARG A 34 -1.20 22.34 -7.51
CA ARG A 34 -1.35 22.16 -8.95
C ARG A 34 -0.86 20.77 -9.34
N VAL A 35 -1.79 19.82 -9.50
CA VAL A 35 -1.45 18.40 -9.73
C VAL A 35 -1.62 18.06 -11.21
N THR A 36 -0.54 17.55 -11.82
CA THR A 36 -0.55 16.91 -13.14
C THR A 36 -0.53 15.41 -12.95
N LEU A 37 -1.63 14.73 -13.28
CA LEU A 37 -1.74 13.28 -13.24
C LEU A 37 -1.21 12.66 -14.53
N VAL A 38 -0.33 11.66 -14.40
CA VAL A 38 0.08 10.77 -15.51
C VAL A 38 -0.24 9.34 -15.13
N SER A 39 -1.05 8.66 -15.93
CA SER A 39 -1.51 7.30 -15.64
C SER A 39 -1.44 6.40 -16.87
N PHE A 40 -1.25 5.10 -16.64
CA PHE A 40 -1.55 4.12 -17.68
C PHE A 40 -3.06 3.90 -17.80
N VAL A 41 -3.52 3.69 -19.05
CA VAL A 41 -4.90 3.37 -19.39
C VAL A 41 -4.97 2.00 -20.03
N ARG A 42 -5.87 1.17 -19.56
CA ARG A 42 -6.14 -0.18 -20.07
C ARG A 42 -7.27 -0.15 -21.11
N PRO A 43 -7.40 -1.17 -21.97
CA PRO A 43 -8.49 -1.24 -22.96
C PRO A 43 -9.90 -1.21 -22.36
N ASP A 44 -10.04 -1.65 -21.11
CA ASP A 44 -11.32 -1.69 -20.38
C ASP A 44 -11.66 -0.37 -19.66
N ASP A 45 -10.71 0.56 -19.59
CA ASP A 45 -10.95 1.87 -18.98
C ASP A 45 -11.74 2.76 -19.93
N ARG A 46 -12.86 3.32 -19.42
CA ARG A 46 -13.77 4.13 -20.20
C ARG A 46 -13.31 5.58 -20.28
N PRO A 47 -13.60 6.30 -21.38
CA PRO A 47 -13.28 7.73 -21.52
C PRO A 47 -13.86 8.60 -20.39
N GLU A 48 -15.06 8.24 -19.87
CA GLU A 48 -15.71 8.97 -18.79
C GLU A 48 -14.88 8.97 -17.50
N TYR A 49 -14.04 7.93 -17.28
CA TYR A 49 -13.16 7.86 -16.12
C TYR A 49 -12.06 8.91 -16.20
N VAL A 50 -11.50 9.11 -17.39
CA VAL A 50 -10.50 10.17 -17.64
C VAL A 50 -11.15 11.55 -17.49
N ALA A 51 -12.35 11.74 -18.05
CA ALA A 51 -13.10 13.00 -17.93
C ALA A 51 -13.40 13.35 -16.46
N HIS A 52 -13.78 12.35 -15.65
CA HIS A 52 -13.98 12.53 -14.20
C HIS A 52 -12.70 13.04 -13.51
N LEU A 53 -11.55 12.46 -13.82
CA LEU A 53 -10.27 12.86 -13.22
C LEU A 53 -9.79 14.23 -13.72
N GLN A 54 -10.11 14.62 -14.95
CA GLN A 54 -9.88 15.97 -15.48
C GLN A 54 -10.65 17.05 -14.71
N GLY A 55 -11.78 16.69 -14.09
CA GLY A 55 -12.52 17.57 -13.19
C GLY A 55 -11.86 17.75 -11.81
N ILE A 56 -10.86 16.94 -11.48
CA ILE A 56 -10.16 16.96 -10.19
C ILE A 56 -8.75 17.52 -10.34
N ALA A 57 -7.95 16.93 -11.24
CA ALA A 57 -6.56 17.32 -11.45
C ALA A 57 -6.44 18.52 -12.40
N HIS A 58 -5.37 19.31 -12.23
CA HIS A 58 -5.08 20.44 -13.14
C HIS A 58 -4.87 19.97 -14.58
N ALA A 59 -4.18 18.85 -14.77
CA ALA A 59 -4.00 18.20 -16.06
C ALA A 59 -3.97 16.68 -15.90
N VAL A 60 -4.47 15.95 -16.90
CA VAL A 60 -4.47 14.47 -16.92
C VAL A 60 -3.89 14.01 -18.24
N HIS A 61 -2.81 13.24 -18.17
CA HIS A 61 -2.17 12.61 -19.32
C HIS A 61 -2.26 11.09 -19.16
N THR A 62 -2.54 10.39 -20.24
CA THR A 62 -2.70 8.94 -20.22
C THR A 62 -1.82 8.26 -21.26
N VAL A 63 -1.27 7.11 -20.91
CA VAL A 63 -0.48 6.27 -21.81
C VAL A 63 -1.14 4.90 -21.90
N PRO A 64 -1.53 4.44 -23.11
CA PRO A 64 -2.18 3.15 -23.26
C PRO A 64 -1.22 2.00 -22.96
N ILE A 65 -1.67 1.07 -22.11
CA ILE A 65 -0.93 -0.16 -21.83
C ILE A 65 -1.72 -1.39 -22.30
N ARG A 66 -1.11 -2.17 -23.18
CA ARG A 66 -1.67 -3.45 -23.65
C ARG A 66 -0.82 -4.60 -23.12
N ARG A 67 -1.47 -5.56 -22.47
CA ARG A 67 -0.81 -6.80 -22.04
C ARG A 67 -0.89 -7.83 -23.17
N SER A 68 0.25 -8.45 -23.50
CA SER A 68 0.31 -9.56 -24.46
C SER A 68 1.28 -10.63 -23.98
N ALA A 69 1.07 -11.88 -24.41
CA ALA A 69 1.97 -13.00 -24.10
C ALA A 69 3.43 -12.72 -24.54
N TRP A 70 3.60 -12.11 -25.71
CA TRP A 70 4.92 -11.69 -26.21
C TRP A 70 5.65 -10.70 -25.31
N ARG A 71 4.94 -9.71 -24.78
CA ARG A 71 5.52 -8.75 -23.81
C ARG A 71 5.93 -9.43 -22.51
N ASN A 72 5.15 -10.39 -22.03
CA ASN A 72 5.50 -11.18 -20.86
C ASN A 72 6.75 -12.02 -21.06
N ILE A 73 6.88 -12.70 -22.23
CA ILE A 73 8.09 -13.48 -22.57
C ILE A 73 9.31 -12.56 -22.66
N ARG A 74 9.19 -11.44 -23.40
CA ARG A 74 10.28 -10.47 -23.52
C ARG A 74 10.70 -9.89 -22.18
N ALA A 75 9.73 -9.57 -21.31
CA ALA A 75 9.98 -9.10 -19.97
C ALA A 75 10.70 -10.17 -19.12
N GLY A 76 10.30 -11.43 -19.24
CA GLY A 76 10.98 -12.55 -18.59
C GLY A 76 12.45 -12.65 -19.00
N VAL A 77 12.72 -12.64 -20.31
CA VAL A 77 14.11 -12.69 -20.85
C VAL A 77 14.89 -11.45 -20.38
N LYS A 78 14.31 -10.24 -20.50
CA LYS A 78 14.97 -9.03 -20.07
C LYS A 78 15.23 -9.04 -18.56
N GLY A 79 14.25 -9.44 -17.76
CA GLY A 79 14.41 -9.58 -16.32
C GLY A 79 15.52 -10.54 -15.93
N LEU A 80 15.67 -11.67 -16.66
CA LEU A 80 16.77 -12.63 -16.45
C LEU A 80 18.14 -12.00 -16.77
N LEU A 81 18.24 -11.24 -17.84
CA LEU A 81 19.50 -10.61 -18.28
C LEU A 81 19.90 -9.41 -17.42
N THR A 82 18.93 -8.62 -16.96
CA THR A 82 19.18 -7.38 -16.23
C THR A 82 19.06 -7.49 -14.72
N GLY A 83 18.58 -8.63 -14.20
CA GLY A 83 18.31 -8.78 -12.77
C GLY A 83 17.06 -8.03 -12.25
N LEU A 84 16.33 -7.33 -13.13
CA LEU A 84 15.10 -6.61 -12.76
C LEU A 84 13.94 -7.58 -12.50
N PRO A 85 12.97 -7.20 -11.62
CA PRO A 85 11.71 -7.90 -11.53
C PRO A 85 10.97 -7.92 -12.86
N MET A 86 10.36 -9.05 -13.23
CA MET A 86 9.67 -9.20 -14.52
C MET A 86 8.57 -8.18 -14.74
N VAL A 87 7.86 -7.80 -13.67
CA VAL A 87 6.79 -6.80 -13.74
C VAL A 87 7.36 -5.42 -14.11
N ILE A 88 8.47 -5.04 -13.53
CA ILE A 88 9.16 -3.76 -13.81
C ILE A 88 9.68 -3.77 -15.26
N ALA A 89 10.36 -4.85 -15.67
CA ALA A 89 10.87 -5.00 -17.04
C ALA A 89 9.74 -5.00 -18.10
N ARG A 90 8.54 -5.49 -17.74
CA ARG A 90 7.38 -5.54 -18.64
C ARG A 90 6.77 -4.16 -18.88
N ASP A 91 6.70 -3.33 -17.82
CA ASP A 91 5.99 -2.06 -17.85
C ASP A 91 6.88 -0.88 -18.32
N GLU A 92 8.06 -1.18 -18.86
CA GLU A 92 8.88 -0.21 -19.60
C GLU A 92 8.24 0.12 -20.96
N ILE A 93 7.72 1.33 -21.08
CA ILE A 93 6.97 1.83 -22.24
C ILE A 93 7.63 3.12 -22.75
N PRO A 94 8.15 3.12 -23.99
CA PRO A 94 8.85 4.30 -24.57
C PRO A 94 7.97 5.56 -24.60
N GLU A 95 6.67 5.40 -24.82
CA GLU A 95 5.70 6.49 -24.87
C GLU A 95 5.57 7.20 -23.51
N MET A 96 5.66 6.46 -22.40
CA MET A 96 5.69 7.03 -21.06
C MET A 96 6.97 7.85 -20.85
N ALA A 97 8.11 7.32 -21.24
CA ALA A 97 9.38 8.05 -21.15
C ALA A 97 9.37 9.34 -21.97
N ALA A 98 8.85 9.30 -23.19
CA ALA A 98 8.74 10.48 -24.07
C ALA A 98 7.80 11.54 -23.47
N LEU A 99 6.65 11.10 -22.94
CA LEU A 99 5.70 11.99 -22.27
C LEU A 99 6.31 12.68 -21.05
N LEU A 100 6.95 11.91 -20.17
CA LEU A 100 7.55 12.46 -18.94
C LEU A 100 8.67 13.47 -19.27
N ARG A 101 9.58 13.15 -20.22
CA ARG A 101 10.63 14.08 -20.64
C ARG A 101 10.05 15.38 -21.18
N ARG A 102 8.97 15.31 -21.98
CA ARG A 102 8.27 16.49 -22.50
C ARG A 102 7.69 17.32 -21.35
N LEU A 103 6.96 16.70 -20.42
CA LEU A 103 6.31 17.40 -19.31
C LEU A 103 7.31 18.13 -18.41
N VAL A 104 8.44 17.49 -18.07
CA VAL A 104 9.46 18.11 -17.22
C VAL A 104 10.29 19.16 -17.96
N ALA A 105 10.32 19.15 -19.31
CA ALA A 105 10.90 20.21 -20.11
C ALA A 105 9.99 21.45 -20.22
N GLU A 106 8.66 21.23 -20.26
CA GLU A 106 7.65 22.29 -20.40
C GLU A 106 7.22 22.87 -19.05
N THR A 107 7.29 22.10 -17.97
CA THR A 107 6.80 22.50 -16.65
C THR A 107 7.78 22.11 -15.54
N ARG A 108 8.13 23.10 -14.71
CA ARG A 108 8.89 22.84 -13.48
C ARG A 108 7.95 22.24 -12.42
N PHE A 109 8.28 21.05 -11.96
CA PHE A 109 7.63 20.40 -10.84
C PHE A 109 8.45 20.57 -9.57
N ASP A 110 7.77 20.77 -8.43
CA ASP A 110 8.39 20.85 -7.11
C ASP A 110 8.54 19.45 -6.51
N VAL A 111 7.51 18.62 -6.69
CA VAL A 111 7.46 17.23 -6.19
C VAL A 111 7.03 16.29 -7.32
N ILE A 112 7.71 15.14 -7.39
CA ILE A 112 7.33 14.01 -8.22
C ILE A 112 6.88 12.88 -7.28
N HIS A 113 5.59 12.60 -7.30
CA HIS A 113 4.96 11.55 -6.49
C HIS A 113 4.71 10.31 -7.36
N ALA A 114 5.37 9.21 -7.04
CA ALA A 114 5.17 7.92 -7.69
C ALA A 114 4.28 7.02 -6.82
N ASP A 115 3.11 6.67 -7.34
CA ASP A 115 2.17 5.75 -6.69
C ASP A 115 2.55 4.31 -7.02
N GLN A 116 2.97 3.56 -6.03
CA GLN A 116 3.49 2.20 -6.07
C GLN A 116 4.92 2.05 -6.65
N LEU A 117 5.59 0.96 -6.21
CA LEU A 117 6.93 0.58 -6.66
C LEU A 117 7.06 0.49 -8.19
N SER A 118 5.99 0.11 -8.89
CA SER A 118 5.96 0.03 -10.35
C SER A 118 6.14 1.37 -11.07
N MET A 119 5.79 2.49 -10.40
CA MET A 119 5.98 3.84 -10.92
C MET A 119 7.28 4.49 -10.47
N ALA A 120 8.01 3.88 -9.54
CA ALA A 120 9.22 4.45 -8.96
C ALA A 120 10.31 4.75 -9.99
N GLY A 121 10.58 3.84 -10.93
CA GLY A 121 11.55 4.08 -12.02
C GLY A 121 11.15 5.26 -12.91
N TRP A 122 9.86 5.47 -13.15
CA TRP A 122 9.33 6.60 -13.91
C TRP A 122 9.46 7.92 -13.15
N GLY A 123 9.25 7.89 -11.83
CA GLY A 123 9.46 9.06 -10.97
C GLY A 123 10.90 9.52 -10.99
N LEU A 124 11.87 8.62 -10.88
CA LEU A 124 13.30 8.94 -10.97
C LEU A 124 13.71 9.43 -12.36
N LEU A 125 13.14 8.87 -13.45
CA LEU A 125 13.35 9.38 -14.81
C LEU A 125 12.91 10.83 -14.92
N ALA A 126 11.72 11.16 -14.41
CA ALA A 126 11.20 12.51 -14.43
C ALA A 126 12.04 13.48 -13.58
N ALA A 127 12.58 13.03 -12.43
CA ALA A 127 13.39 13.84 -11.53
C ALA A 127 14.78 14.19 -12.11
N ARG A 128 15.35 13.33 -12.95
CA ARG A 128 16.66 13.56 -13.61
C ARG A 128 16.61 14.60 -14.73
N GLY A 129 15.41 14.89 -15.27
CA GLY A 129 15.19 15.93 -16.30
C GLY A 129 15.55 15.50 -17.73
N ALA A 130 15.50 16.48 -18.66
CA ALA A 130 15.64 16.24 -20.10
C ALA A 130 17.06 15.89 -20.58
N GLY A 131 18.07 15.99 -19.70
CA GLY A 131 19.49 15.84 -20.07
C GLY A 131 20.01 14.40 -20.15
N GLU A 132 19.33 13.41 -19.59
CA GLU A 132 19.80 12.03 -19.58
C GLU A 132 19.06 11.16 -20.61
N THR A 133 19.83 10.54 -21.52
CA THR A 133 19.31 9.74 -22.63
C THR A 133 18.98 8.29 -22.26
N GLN A 134 19.40 7.80 -21.09
CA GLN A 134 19.11 6.44 -20.65
C GLN A 134 17.82 6.35 -19.84
N PRO A 135 16.97 5.31 -20.08
CA PRO A 135 15.84 5.04 -19.21
C PRO A 135 16.32 4.72 -17.79
N ALA A 136 15.68 5.32 -16.78
CA ALA A 136 16.05 5.16 -15.37
C ALA A 136 16.17 3.69 -14.93
N ALA A 137 15.33 2.80 -15.47
CA ALA A 137 15.40 1.37 -15.21
C ALA A 137 16.67 0.71 -15.80
N ALA A 138 17.18 1.19 -16.93
CA ALA A 138 18.42 0.67 -17.51
C ALA A 138 19.67 1.19 -16.76
N SER A 139 19.65 2.47 -16.31
CA SER A 139 20.68 3.01 -15.43
C SER A 139 20.70 2.29 -14.07
N MET A 140 19.54 2.08 -13.47
CA MET A 140 19.43 1.33 -12.22
C MET A 140 19.80 -0.16 -12.37
N ALA A 141 19.50 -0.78 -13.53
CA ALA A 141 19.97 -2.13 -13.84
C ALA A 141 21.49 -2.20 -13.93
N THR A 142 22.13 -1.14 -14.43
CA THR A 142 23.60 -1.05 -14.52
C THR A 142 24.19 -0.83 -13.12
N ASP A 143 23.62 0.03 -12.31
CA ASP A 143 24.06 0.30 -10.95
C ASP A 143 23.85 -0.91 -10.03
N VAL A 144 22.71 -1.59 -10.15
CA VAL A 144 22.40 -2.85 -9.45
C VAL A 144 23.26 -4.02 -9.96
N ALA A 145 23.61 -4.06 -11.27
CA ALA A 145 24.47 -5.10 -11.84
C ALA A 145 25.94 -4.92 -11.47
N LEU A 146 26.43 -3.68 -11.31
CA LEU A 146 27.80 -3.41 -10.86
C LEU A 146 27.99 -3.85 -9.39
N ASP A 147 26.95 -3.74 -8.56
CA ASP A 147 27.02 -4.16 -7.16
C ASP A 147 26.88 -5.69 -6.98
N ALA A 148 26.23 -6.39 -7.94
CA ALA A 148 26.10 -7.86 -7.94
C ALA A 148 27.40 -8.60 -8.25
N GLY A 149 28.46 -7.91 -8.68
CA GLY A 149 29.79 -8.46 -8.94
C GLY A 149 30.61 -8.73 -7.68
N ALA A 150 30.26 -8.17 -6.55
CA ALA A 150 30.89 -8.41 -5.26
C ALA A 150 30.26 -9.64 -4.57
N ARG A 151 30.75 -10.83 -4.85
CA ARG A 151 30.41 -12.03 -4.07
C ARG A 151 30.90 -11.85 -2.62
N PRO A 152 30.05 -11.99 -1.60
CA PRO A 152 30.55 -12.13 -0.23
C PRO A 152 31.31 -13.46 -0.12
N GLY A 153 32.60 -13.37 0.12
CA GLY A 153 33.42 -14.53 0.51
C GLY A 153 32.91 -15.10 1.84
N PRO A 154 33.09 -16.42 2.08
CA PRO A 154 32.66 -17.03 3.32
C PRO A 154 33.46 -16.42 4.49
N GLN A 155 32.82 -15.69 5.36
CA GLN A 155 33.39 -15.27 6.64
C GLN A 155 33.54 -16.50 7.54
N GLN A 156 34.79 -16.94 7.71
CA GLN A 156 35.16 -17.90 8.73
C GLN A 156 35.00 -17.22 10.11
N ALA A 157 34.14 -17.80 10.91
CA ALA A 157 34.06 -17.48 12.33
C ALA A 157 35.33 -17.94 13.05
N THR A 158 36.18 -17.00 13.44
CA THR A 158 37.23 -17.24 14.43
C THR A 158 36.80 -16.62 15.75
N ALA A 159 36.46 -17.49 16.67
CA ALA A 159 36.35 -17.15 18.09
C ALA A 159 37.73 -16.86 18.67
N SER A 160 37.91 -15.71 19.33
CA SER A 160 38.94 -15.55 20.32
C SER A 160 38.42 -14.71 21.49
N ALA A 161 38.41 -15.35 22.63
CA ALA A 161 38.20 -14.75 23.95
C ALA A 161 39.45 -13.99 24.39
N GLY A 162 39.28 -12.94 25.19
CA GLY A 162 40.40 -12.38 25.94
C GLY A 162 40.23 -10.95 26.41
N ALA A 163 39.78 -10.84 27.65
CA ALA A 163 40.29 -10.05 28.76
C ALA A 163 40.26 -8.51 28.74
N LEU A 164 39.54 -8.03 29.73
CA LEU A 164 39.62 -6.81 30.56
C LEU A 164 40.98 -6.10 30.59
N ASP A 165 41.02 -4.79 30.46
CA ASP A 165 41.59 -3.98 31.55
C ASP A 165 41.10 -2.52 31.54
N ALA A 166 41.09 -1.93 32.72
CA ALA A 166 40.57 -0.64 33.10
C ALA A 166 41.65 0.43 33.04
N GLY A 167 41.26 1.67 32.76
CA GLY A 167 42.20 2.79 32.94
C GLY A 167 41.51 4.16 32.74
N ALA A 168 41.23 4.80 33.84
CA ALA A 168 40.71 6.16 33.94
C ALA A 168 41.78 7.22 33.64
N CYS A 169 41.37 8.42 33.24
CA CYS A 169 41.62 9.71 33.90
C CYS A 169 41.52 10.93 32.97
N HIS A 170 40.66 11.83 33.34
CA HIS A 170 40.75 13.30 33.51
C HIS A 170 41.34 14.22 32.45
N GLY A 171 40.62 15.31 32.18
CA GLY A 171 41.22 16.62 32.12
C GLY A 171 40.52 17.69 31.25
N THR A 172 39.61 18.43 31.88
CA THR A 172 39.41 19.91 31.86
C THR A 172 39.38 20.73 30.58
N GLN A 173 38.23 21.35 30.41
CA GLN A 173 37.89 22.76 30.14
C GLN A 173 38.93 23.72 29.50
N ARG A 174 38.50 24.44 28.47
CA ARG A 174 38.48 25.93 28.47
C ARG A 174 37.78 26.52 27.25
N ILE A 175 36.77 27.38 27.53
CA ILE A 175 36.29 28.47 26.66
C ILE A 175 37.18 29.67 26.88
N PRO A 176 37.40 30.57 25.93
CA PRO A 176 37.06 31.95 26.17
C PRO A 176 36.30 32.68 25.07
N GLN A 177 35.57 33.66 25.55
CA GLN A 177 34.74 34.66 24.91
C GLN A 177 35.52 35.84 24.29
N GLN A 178 34.78 36.57 23.41
CA GLN A 178 34.76 38.05 23.16
C GLN A 178 35.95 38.63 22.37
N ALA A 179 35.78 39.59 21.46
CA ALA A 179 35.00 40.86 21.43
C ALA A 179 35.01 41.42 19.98
N ALA A 180 33.99 42.00 19.47
CA ALA A 180 33.48 43.37 19.39
C ALA A 180 34.23 44.34 18.44
N ALA A 181 33.48 44.84 17.47
CA ALA A 181 33.36 46.23 16.94
C ALA A 181 34.47 46.87 16.13
N SER A 182 34.14 47.29 14.92
CA SER A 182 34.03 48.73 14.61
C SER A 182 33.58 49.01 13.16
N ALA A 183 32.86 50.09 13.03
CA ALA A 183 32.21 50.63 11.84
C ALA A 183 33.19 51.34 10.88
N GLY A 184 32.75 51.48 9.62
CA GLY A 184 33.37 52.45 8.74
C GLY A 184 32.98 52.39 7.27
N ALA A 185 32.14 53.36 6.88
CA ALA A 185 32.10 54.10 5.64
C ALA A 185 31.62 53.47 4.32
N LEU A 186 30.58 54.11 3.83
CA LEU A 186 29.99 54.18 2.49
C LEU A 186 31.01 54.36 1.36
N ASP A 187 30.83 53.60 0.29
CA ASP A 187 31.03 54.22 -1.03
C ASP A 187 30.04 53.58 -2.06
N ALA A 188 29.50 54.46 -2.91
CA ALA A 188 28.52 54.15 -3.93
C ALA A 188 29.24 53.80 -5.24
N GLY A 189 28.79 52.68 -5.85
CA GLY A 189 29.33 52.39 -7.18
C GLY A 189 28.72 51.16 -7.85
N ALA A 190 27.88 51.43 -8.87
CA ALA A 190 27.59 50.58 -10.01
C ALA A 190 26.74 49.33 -9.80
N CYS A 191 25.46 49.46 -10.15
CA CYS A 191 24.56 48.39 -10.57
C CYS A 191 25.14 47.56 -11.71
N HIS A 192 25.69 46.41 -11.40
CA HIS A 192 25.75 45.29 -12.34
C HIS A 192 24.83 44.20 -11.78
N GLY A 193 23.66 44.10 -12.43
CA GLY A 193 22.73 43.00 -12.20
C GLY A 193 23.36 41.68 -12.60
N THR A 194 24.06 41.06 -11.68
CA THR A 194 24.28 39.62 -11.71
C THR A 194 22.93 38.96 -11.37
N GLN A 195 22.18 38.59 -12.40
CA GLN A 195 21.21 37.52 -12.28
C GLN A 195 21.99 36.34 -11.75
N GLN A 196 21.91 36.15 -10.44
CA GLN A 196 22.20 34.83 -9.85
C GLN A 196 21.24 33.87 -10.54
N ALA A 197 21.78 33.08 -11.47
CA ALA A 197 21.10 31.89 -11.95
C ALA A 197 20.76 31.06 -10.68
N ALA A 198 19.49 31.09 -10.30
CA ALA A 198 18.98 30.21 -9.26
C ALA A 198 19.36 28.80 -9.71
N THR A 199 20.28 28.19 -9.02
CA THR A 199 20.62 26.78 -9.20
C THR A 199 19.29 26.05 -9.10
N SER A 200 18.82 25.52 -10.22
CA SER A 200 17.54 24.84 -10.34
C SER A 200 17.63 23.59 -9.47
N ALA A 201 17.14 23.69 -8.22
CA ALA A 201 17.05 22.54 -7.35
C ALA A 201 16.20 21.47 -8.06
N ARG A 202 16.69 20.23 -8.08
CA ARG A 202 15.93 19.09 -8.64
C ARG A 202 14.59 18.96 -7.90
N PRO A 203 13.54 18.48 -8.58
CA PRO A 203 12.28 18.20 -7.89
C PRO A 203 12.51 17.16 -6.80
N ARG A 204 11.84 17.31 -5.67
CA ARG A 204 11.82 16.30 -4.61
C ARG A 204 11.03 15.09 -5.07
N THR A 205 11.40 13.92 -4.61
CA THR A 205 10.78 12.64 -5.00
C THR A 205 10.09 11.99 -3.82
N LEU A 206 8.83 11.62 -4.00
CA LEU A 206 8.00 10.91 -3.03
C LEU A 206 7.52 9.59 -3.62
N LEU A 207 7.78 8.48 -2.93
CA LEU A 207 7.26 7.16 -3.26
C LEU A 207 6.11 6.80 -2.33
N ASP A 208 4.97 6.42 -2.87
CA ASP A 208 3.85 5.86 -2.11
C ASP A 208 3.83 4.33 -2.23
N GLU A 209 4.40 3.64 -1.23
CA GLU A 209 4.55 2.19 -1.23
C GLU A 209 3.34 1.53 -0.58
N HIS A 210 2.56 0.77 -1.36
CA HIS A 210 1.33 0.14 -0.88
C HIS A 210 1.57 -1.14 -0.09
N ASN A 211 2.73 -1.76 -0.22
CA ASN A 211 3.17 -2.96 0.49
C ASN A 211 4.69 -3.08 0.34
N ALA A 212 5.37 -3.73 1.28
CA ALA A 212 6.72 -4.24 1.09
C ALA A 212 6.69 -5.38 0.05
N ILE A 213 6.88 -5.06 -1.23
CA ILE A 213 6.66 -6.00 -2.35
C ILE A 213 7.66 -7.17 -2.31
N TYR A 214 8.91 -6.90 -1.91
CA TYR A 214 9.90 -7.97 -1.77
C TYR A 214 9.44 -9.05 -0.78
N HIS A 215 8.87 -8.64 0.36
CA HIS A 215 8.39 -9.54 1.39
C HIS A 215 7.19 -10.37 0.91
N LEU A 216 6.25 -9.75 0.20
CA LEU A 216 5.15 -10.45 -0.43
C LEU A 216 5.66 -11.51 -1.44
N ALA A 217 6.66 -11.16 -2.25
CA ALA A 217 7.28 -12.08 -3.21
C ALA A 217 8.01 -13.24 -2.50
N GLU A 218 8.66 -13.01 -1.37
CA GLU A 218 9.30 -14.05 -0.54
C GLU A 218 8.25 -15.01 0.04
N ARG A 219 7.13 -14.51 0.57
CA ARG A 219 6.01 -15.34 1.06
C ARG A 219 5.44 -16.22 -0.06
N MET A 220 5.20 -15.64 -1.25
CA MET A 220 4.73 -16.41 -2.41
C MET A 220 5.74 -17.47 -2.88
N ALA A 221 7.04 -17.18 -2.79
CA ALA A 221 8.10 -18.13 -3.11
C ALA A 221 8.20 -19.28 -2.10
N ALA A 222 7.88 -19.03 -0.83
CA ALA A 222 7.85 -20.04 0.22
C ALA A 222 6.72 -21.06 0.01
N GLU A 223 5.55 -20.58 -0.44
CA GLU A 223 4.36 -21.42 -0.72
C GLU A 223 4.47 -22.19 -2.04
N ALA A 224 5.32 -21.75 -2.97
CA ALA A 224 5.48 -22.38 -4.28
C ALA A 224 6.28 -23.69 -4.22
N THR A 225 6.03 -24.61 -5.17
CA THR A 225 6.70 -25.91 -5.27
C THR A 225 7.38 -26.11 -6.65
N GLY A 226 8.32 -27.04 -6.75
CA GLY A 226 8.97 -27.40 -7.99
C GLY A 226 9.68 -26.25 -8.71
N LEU A 227 9.63 -26.23 -10.04
CA LEU A 227 10.25 -25.21 -10.89
C LEU A 227 9.67 -23.80 -10.61
N ARG A 228 8.38 -23.72 -10.27
CA ARG A 228 7.72 -22.47 -9.89
C ARG A 228 8.39 -21.84 -8.67
N ARG A 229 8.80 -22.64 -7.68
CA ARG A 229 9.52 -22.15 -6.48
C ARG A 229 10.85 -21.48 -6.83
N LEU A 230 11.62 -22.08 -7.76
CA LEU A 230 12.89 -21.52 -8.21
C LEU A 230 12.69 -20.15 -8.89
N LEU A 231 11.69 -20.07 -9.78
CA LEU A 231 11.35 -18.83 -10.46
C LEU A 231 10.87 -17.74 -9.47
N MET A 232 10.00 -18.09 -8.53
CA MET A 232 9.50 -17.16 -7.52
C MET A 232 10.61 -16.68 -6.57
N ARG A 233 11.55 -17.54 -6.17
CA ARG A 233 12.73 -17.15 -5.38
C ARG A 233 13.63 -16.15 -6.14
N ARG A 234 13.82 -16.38 -7.43
CA ARG A 234 14.56 -15.43 -8.27
C ARG A 234 13.85 -14.07 -8.32
N GLU A 235 12.52 -14.07 -8.54
CA GLU A 235 11.72 -12.83 -8.55
C GLU A 235 11.77 -12.11 -7.19
N ALA A 236 11.64 -12.82 -6.08
CA ALA A 236 11.75 -12.26 -4.74
C ALA A 236 13.11 -11.59 -4.52
N ALA A 237 14.21 -12.25 -4.92
CA ALA A 237 15.55 -11.67 -4.85
C ALA A 237 15.71 -10.44 -5.77
N ALA A 238 15.06 -10.42 -6.94
CA ALA A 238 15.05 -9.27 -7.83
C ALA A 238 14.26 -8.09 -7.23
N PHE A 239 13.09 -8.35 -6.65
CA PHE A 239 12.32 -7.33 -5.93
C PHE A 239 13.10 -6.76 -4.75
N ARG A 240 13.71 -7.61 -3.93
CA ARG A 240 14.50 -7.17 -2.77
C ARG A 240 15.60 -6.17 -3.16
N ARG A 241 16.36 -6.47 -4.22
CA ARG A 241 17.39 -5.55 -4.71
C ARG A 241 16.82 -4.27 -5.31
N TYR A 242 15.77 -4.41 -6.15
CA TYR A 242 15.16 -3.26 -6.82
C TYR A 242 14.52 -2.31 -5.81
N GLU A 243 13.72 -2.82 -4.89
CA GLU A 243 13.03 -2.04 -3.87
C GLU A 243 14.02 -1.33 -2.94
N ALA A 244 15.09 -2.03 -2.49
CA ALA A 244 16.17 -1.41 -1.73
C ALA A 244 16.80 -0.21 -2.47
N ALA A 245 17.15 -0.37 -3.74
CA ALA A 245 17.75 0.68 -4.54
C ALA A 245 16.79 1.87 -4.74
N ILE A 246 15.50 1.60 -4.95
CA ILE A 246 14.46 2.64 -5.05
C ILE A 246 14.30 3.40 -3.73
N LEU A 247 14.22 2.71 -2.60
CA LEU A 247 14.09 3.32 -1.29
C LEU A 247 15.25 4.27 -0.99
N HIS A 248 16.47 3.92 -1.38
CA HIS A 248 17.64 4.81 -1.24
C HIS A 248 17.55 6.05 -2.14
N ALA A 249 17.01 5.91 -3.34
CA ALA A 249 16.99 6.97 -4.36
C ALA A 249 15.92 8.04 -4.12
N TYR A 250 14.84 7.73 -3.40
CA TYR A 250 13.75 8.65 -3.12
C TYR A 250 14.04 9.54 -1.90
N ASP A 251 13.55 10.79 -1.92
CA ASP A 251 13.71 11.73 -0.79
C ASP A 251 12.80 11.36 0.38
N ALA A 252 11.55 10.92 0.11
CA ALA A 252 10.61 10.44 1.12
C ALA A 252 9.82 9.23 0.61
N VAL A 253 9.33 8.40 1.53
CA VAL A 253 8.55 7.20 1.25
C VAL A 253 7.33 7.16 2.16
N LEU A 254 6.17 6.83 1.61
CA LEU A 254 4.96 6.52 2.37
C LEU A 254 4.80 5.00 2.43
N ALA A 255 4.54 4.47 3.61
CA ALA A 255 4.14 3.09 3.83
C ALA A 255 2.66 3.05 4.26
N VAL A 256 1.97 1.93 4.05
CA VAL A 256 0.56 1.81 4.42
C VAL A 256 0.38 1.36 5.86
N THR A 257 1.28 0.52 6.37
CA THR A 257 1.22 -0.06 7.71
C THR A 257 2.54 0.12 8.46
N GLU A 258 2.52 0.01 9.78
CA GLU A 258 3.75 0.00 10.59
C GLU A 258 4.59 -1.26 10.32
N GLU A 259 3.94 -2.37 9.98
CA GLU A 259 4.61 -3.60 9.57
C GLU A 259 5.36 -3.42 8.25
N ASP A 260 4.73 -2.81 7.24
CA ASP A 260 5.40 -2.49 5.97
C ASP A 260 6.57 -1.51 6.23
N ARG A 261 6.34 -0.48 7.06
CA ARG A 261 7.41 0.47 7.45
C ARG A 261 8.60 -0.24 8.08
N ALA A 262 8.37 -1.16 9.03
CA ALA A 262 9.43 -1.92 9.68
C ALA A 262 10.22 -2.78 8.68
N LEU A 263 9.52 -3.48 7.78
CA LEU A 263 10.13 -4.28 6.71
C LEU A 263 10.97 -3.42 5.75
N LEU A 264 10.47 -2.25 5.34
CA LEU A 264 11.18 -1.34 4.45
C LEU A 264 12.41 -0.71 5.14
N LEU A 265 12.34 -0.40 6.44
CA LEU A 265 13.49 0.06 7.23
C LEU A 265 14.55 -1.04 7.39
N GLU A 266 14.14 -2.28 7.63
CA GLU A 266 15.04 -3.43 7.65
C GLU A 266 15.75 -3.61 6.30
N LEU A 267 14.99 -3.50 5.19
CA LEU A 267 15.54 -3.58 3.85
C LEU A 267 16.56 -2.47 3.58
N LEU A 268 16.27 -1.23 3.98
CA LEU A 268 17.18 -0.09 3.86
C LEU A 268 18.47 -0.28 4.67
N SER A 269 18.38 -0.77 5.91
CA SER A 269 19.54 -0.98 6.79
C SER A 269 20.41 -2.14 6.33
N GLY A 270 19.81 -3.17 5.74
CA GLY A 270 20.51 -4.36 5.23
C GLY A 270 21.22 -4.16 3.88
N PHE A 271 20.93 -3.08 3.17
CA PHE A 271 21.49 -2.78 1.86
C PHE A 271 22.18 -1.40 1.90
N GLN A 272 23.43 -1.37 2.38
CA GLN A 272 24.24 -0.14 2.33
C GLN A 272 25.03 -0.11 1.02
N PRO A 273 24.80 0.88 0.14
CA PRO A 273 25.67 1.08 -1.01
C PRO A 273 27.08 1.46 -0.54
N PRO A 274 28.17 1.05 -1.23
CA PRO A 274 29.55 1.14 -0.78
C PRO A 274 30.07 2.55 -0.48
N MET A 275 29.33 3.60 -0.76
CA MET A 275 29.76 5.00 -0.67
C MET A 275 28.90 5.86 0.27
N SER A 276 27.95 5.32 1.03
CA SER A 276 27.08 6.13 1.88
C SER A 276 27.39 5.96 3.37
N ASN A 277 28.15 6.93 3.91
CA ASN A 277 28.17 7.21 5.36
C ASN A 277 26.88 7.95 5.82
N LEU A 278 25.82 7.96 5.01
CA LEU A 278 24.56 8.61 5.38
C LEU A 278 23.83 7.73 6.40
N ARG A 279 23.73 8.21 7.62
CA ARG A 279 22.65 7.80 8.54
C ARG A 279 21.35 8.15 7.83
N LEU A 280 20.53 7.13 7.55
CA LEU A 280 19.17 7.36 7.04
C LEU A 280 18.40 8.12 8.12
N PRO A 281 17.70 9.20 7.77
CA PRO A 281 16.81 9.86 8.72
C PRO A 281 15.73 8.87 9.16
N ASP A 282 15.44 8.80 10.44
CA ASP A 282 14.38 7.94 11.00
C ASP A 282 12.98 8.31 10.45
N ASP A 283 12.85 9.49 9.86
CA ASP A 283 11.64 10.08 9.28
C ASP A 283 11.46 9.85 7.78
N LYS A 284 12.39 9.13 7.13
CA LYS A 284 12.32 8.88 5.67
C LYS A 284 11.06 8.11 5.26
N ILE A 285 10.54 7.22 6.12
CA ILE A 285 9.36 6.41 5.85
C ILE A 285 8.23 6.78 6.80
N THR A 286 7.19 7.38 6.27
CA THR A 286 6.01 7.82 7.04
C THR A 286 4.83 6.87 6.78
N VAL A 287 4.14 6.44 7.84
CA VAL A 287 2.94 5.59 7.70
C VAL A 287 1.71 6.44 7.42
N ILE A 288 1.15 6.20 6.25
CA ILE A 288 -0.11 6.78 5.76
C ILE A 288 -1.05 5.63 5.41
N PRO A 289 -1.98 5.24 6.27
CA PRO A 289 -2.89 4.14 5.98
C PRO A 289 -3.83 4.47 4.81
N ILE A 290 -4.45 3.43 4.24
CA ILE A 290 -5.55 3.63 3.29
C ILE A 290 -6.71 4.26 4.05
N CYS A 291 -7.24 5.33 3.50
CA CYS A 291 -8.35 6.08 4.11
C CYS A 291 -9.68 5.78 3.42
N VAL A 292 -10.74 6.14 4.11
CA VAL A 292 -12.12 6.08 3.63
C VAL A 292 -12.81 7.42 3.85
N ALA A 293 -13.99 7.60 3.26
CA ALA A 293 -14.83 8.78 3.43
C ALA A 293 -16.08 8.41 4.24
N PRO A 294 -16.03 8.49 5.57
CA PRO A 294 -17.17 8.09 6.42
C PRO A 294 -18.45 8.87 6.13
N GLU A 295 -18.32 10.12 5.71
CA GLU A 295 -19.43 11.00 5.35
C GLU A 295 -20.16 10.57 4.06
N ALA A 296 -19.49 9.81 3.19
CA ALA A 296 -20.06 9.33 1.93
C ALA A 296 -20.81 8.00 2.07
N VAL A 297 -20.70 7.34 3.23
CA VAL A 297 -21.26 6.01 3.45
C VAL A 297 -22.18 6.02 4.67
N GLN A 298 -23.45 5.78 4.46
CA GLN A 298 -24.38 5.53 5.55
C GLN A 298 -24.16 4.11 6.09
N PRO A 299 -24.15 3.91 7.41
CA PRO A 299 -24.11 2.56 7.98
C PRO A 299 -25.42 1.82 7.67
N VAL A 300 -25.36 0.49 7.66
CA VAL A 300 -26.56 -0.36 7.47
C VAL A 300 -27.63 -0.01 8.51
N SER A 301 -28.89 -0.13 8.12
CA SER A 301 -30.03 0.32 8.94
C SER A 301 -30.05 -0.35 10.31
N ARG A 302 -29.65 -1.61 10.40
CA ARG A 302 -29.54 -2.35 11.68
C ARG A 302 -28.48 -1.81 12.62
N ALA A 303 -27.47 -1.05 12.14
CA ALA A 303 -26.45 -0.43 12.98
C ALA A 303 -27.00 0.80 13.75
N ILE A 304 -28.04 1.42 13.24
CA ILE A 304 -28.66 2.63 13.80
C ILE A 304 -29.83 2.31 14.72
N GLN A 305 -30.49 1.16 14.52
CA GLN A 305 -31.65 0.75 15.30
C GLN A 305 -31.18 -0.15 16.45
N THR A 306 -31.58 0.19 17.69
CA THR A 306 -31.53 -0.78 18.80
C THR A 306 -32.33 -2.03 18.39
N PRO A 307 -31.77 -3.25 18.57
CA PRO A 307 -32.48 -4.47 18.19
C PRO A 307 -33.83 -4.52 18.87
N SER A 308 -34.92 -4.41 18.12
CA SER A 308 -36.21 -4.73 18.64
C SER A 308 -36.31 -6.25 18.73
N PRO A 309 -36.83 -6.85 19.82
CA PRO A 309 -37.06 -8.27 19.91
C PRO A 309 -37.94 -8.83 18.77
N GLN A 310 -38.67 -7.96 18.09
CA GLN A 310 -39.54 -8.31 16.95
C GLN A 310 -38.80 -8.39 15.62
N SER A 311 -37.60 -7.80 15.45
CA SER A 311 -36.81 -7.92 14.23
C SER A 311 -36.05 -9.26 14.12
N ALA A 312 -35.97 -10.02 15.21
CA ALA A 312 -35.38 -11.36 15.24
C ALA A 312 -36.32 -12.49 14.75
N ILE A 313 -37.59 -12.16 14.52
CA ILE A 313 -38.59 -13.17 14.10
C ILE A 313 -38.74 -13.12 12.58
N GLY A 314 -38.02 -13.99 11.86
CA GLY A 314 -38.34 -14.30 10.45
C GLY A 314 -37.18 -14.46 9.49
N ASN A 315 -36.01 -13.85 9.71
CA ASN A 315 -34.88 -14.03 8.80
C ASN A 315 -33.77 -14.87 9.43
N PRO A 316 -33.24 -15.88 8.71
CA PRO A 316 -32.13 -16.70 9.21
C PRO A 316 -30.88 -15.83 9.44
N PRO A 317 -30.08 -16.12 10.50
CA PRO A 317 -28.84 -15.43 10.75
C PRO A 317 -27.92 -15.46 9.52
N THR A 318 -27.39 -14.31 9.14
CA THR A 318 -26.66 -14.18 7.88
C THR A 318 -25.20 -13.77 8.13
N ILE A 319 -24.28 -14.61 7.66
CA ILE A 319 -22.83 -14.43 7.72
C ILE A 319 -22.36 -14.02 6.33
N LEU A 320 -21.61 -12.93 6.22
CA LEU A 320 -21.17 -12.37 4.96
C LEU A 320 -19.65 -12.38 4.82
N HIS A 321 -19.17 -12.82 3.66
CA HIS A 321 -17.81 -12.55 3.19
C HIS A 321 -17.86 -11.78 1.89
N LEU A 322 -17.08 -10.69 1.78
CA LEU A 322 -16.94 -9.90 0.56
C LEU A 322 -15.47 -9.83 0.13
N GLY A 323 -15.20 -10.18 -1.14
CA GLY A 323 -13.85 -10.10 -1.69
C GLY A 323 -13.73 -10.71 -3.08
N THR A 324 -12.71 -10.29 -3.83
CA THR A 324 -12.46 -10.83 -5.18
C THR A 324 -12.01 -12.29 -5.10
N MET A 325 -12.72 -13.20 -5.79
CA MET A 325 -12.48 -14.64 -5.71
C MET A 325 -11.39 -15.15 -6.69
N PHE A 326 -10.76 -14.31 -7.47
CA PHE A 326 -9.53 -14.67 -8.19
C PHE A 326 -8.25 -14.53 -7.33
N TRP A 327 -8.37 -13.91 -6.13
CA TRP A 327 -7.27 -13.76 -5.19
C TRP A 327 -7.16 -14.99 -4.29
N PRO A 328 -6.07 -15.79 -4.37
CA PRO A 328 -5.98 -17.07 -3.69
C PRO A 328 -6.25 -17.05 -2.18
N PRO A 329 -5.79 -16.04 -1.40
CA PRO A 329 -6.10 -15.97 0.02
C PRO A 329 -7.62 -15.92 0.32
N ASN A 330 -8.42 -15.21 -0.49
CA ASN A 330 -9.86 -15.17 -0.32
C ASN A 330 -10.48 -16.54 -0.60
N VAL A 331 -10.05 -17.22 -1.67
CA VAL A 331 -10.52 -18.56 -2.02
C VAL A 331 -10.24 -19.56 -0.89
N THR A 332 -8.97 -19.62 -0.45
CA THR A 332 -8.55 -20.52 0.63
C THR A 332 -9.34 -20.24 1.91
N GLY A 333 -9.52 -18.96 2.28
CA GLY A 333 -10.26 -18.57 3.47
C GLY A 333 -11.73 -18.94 3.40
N VAL A 334 -12.40 -18.68 2.28
CA VAL A 334 -13.81 -19.04 2.07
C VAL A 334 -14.02 -20.56 2.13
N LEU A 335 -13.15 -21.33 1.47
CA LEU A 335 -13.22 -22.78 1.48
C LEU A 335 -12.97 -23.35 2.89
N TRP A 336 -12.01 -22.80 3.62
CA TRP A 336 -11.75 -23.19 5.00
C TRP A 336 -12.97 -22.88 5.90
N PHE A 337 -13.54 -21.67 5.78
CA PHE A 337 -14.71 -21.28 6.55
C PHE A 337 -15.89 -22.20 6.27
N ALA A 338 -16.19 -22.44 5.00
CA ALA A 338 -17.32 -23.29 4.60
C ALA A 338 -17.15 -24.75 5.03
N ARG A 339 -15.93 -25.29 4.99
CA ARG A 339 -15.68 -26.71 5.28
C ARG A 339 -15.40 -27.03 6.74
N GLN A 340 -14.83 -26.09 7.50
CA GLN A 340 -14.39 -26.35 8.87
C GLN A 340 -15.15 -25.53 9.92
N VAL A 341 -15.60 -24.31 9.59
CA VAL A 341 -16.27 -23.42 10.56
C VAL A 341 -17.79 -23.57 10.51
N LEU A 342 -18.39 -23.49 9.31
CA LEU A 342 -19.84 -23.57 9.16
C LEU A 342 -20.48 -24.83 9.77
N PRO A 343 -19.90 -26.03 9.64
CA PRO A 343 -20.47 -27.22 10.29
C PRO A 343 -20.57 -27.08 11.81
N LEU A 344 -19.64 -26.36 12.45
CA LEU A 344 -19.67 -26.09 13.90
C LEU A 344 -20.74 -25.03 14.23
N ILE A 345 -20.92 -24.03 13.39
CA ILE A 345 -21.98 -23.01 13.55
C ILE A 345 -23.35 -23.68 13.42
N TRP A 346 -23.55 -24.52 12.41
CA TRP A 346 -24.84 -25.20 12.16
C TRP A 346 -25.28 -26.18 13.25
N GLN A 347 -24.36 -26.64 14.09
CA GLN A 347 -24.72 -27.43 15.28
C GLN A 347 -25.57 -26.62 16.28
N GLN A 348 -25.40 -25.29 16.34
CA GLN A 348 -26.09 -24.41 17.28
C GLN A 348 -27.07 -23.44 16.58
N ALA A 349 -26.79 -23.07 15.32
CA ALA A 349 -27.61 -22.19 14.49
C ALA A 349 -27.86 -22.86 13.13
N PRO A 350 -28.71 -23.90 13.03
CA PRO A 350 -28.88 -24.72 11.82
C PRO A 350 -29.40 -23.93 10.63
N GLU A 351 -30.11 -22.81 10.86
CA GLU A 351 -30.66 -21.94 9.84
C GLU A 351 -29.67 -20.87 9.35
N ALA A 352 -28.48 -20.77 9.94
CA ALA A 352 -27.50 -19.75 9.58
C ALA A 352 -27.07 -19.87 8.11
N ARG A 353 -27.14 -18.74 7.38
CA ARG A 353 -26.76 -18.63 5.98
C ARG A 353 -25.36 -18.05 5.86
N PHE A 354 -24.63 -18.50 4.84
CA PHE A 354 -23.34 -17.94 4.47
C PHE A 354 -23.39 -17.38 3.06
N ILE A 355 -23.11 -16.09 2.90
CA ILE A 355 -23.13 -15.41 1.63
C ILE A 355 -21.71 -15.00 1.25
N VAL A 356 -21.27 -15.40 0.06
CA VAL A 356 -19.97 -15.07 -0.53
C VAL A 356 -20.20 -14.13 -1.71
N VAL A 357 -19.87 -12.86 -1.52
CA VAL A 357 -19.99 -11.84 -2.55
C VAL A 357 -18.61 -11.55 -3.15
N GLY A 358 -18.44 -11.73 -4.46
CA GLY A 358 -17.20 -11.37 -5.13
C GLY A 358 -17.04 -11.93 -6.53
N LYS A 359 -16.35 -11.18 -7.38
CA LYS A 359 -16.17 -11.51 -8.80
C LYS A 359 -15.24 -12.71 -9.02
N ASN A 360 -15.53 -13.45 -10.10
CA ASN A 360 -14.70 -14.56 -10.60
C ASN A 360 -14.47 -15.71 -9.58
N PRO A 361 -15.52 -16.25 -8.94
CA PRO A 361 -15.37 -17.42 -8.08
C PRO A 361 -14.91 -18.63 -8.91
N PRO A 362 -13.84 -19.34 -8.47
CA PRO A 362 -13.44 -20.60 -9.10
C PRO A 362 -14.48 -21.70 -8.86
N ALA A 363 -14.43 -22.79 -9.65
CA ALA A 363 -15.42 -23.86 -9.61
C ALA A 363 -15.60 -24.48 -8.21
N GLU A 364 -14.52 -24.57 -7.43
CA GLU A 364 -14.55 -25.10 -6.05
C GLU A 364 -15.30 -24.20 -5.07
N VAL A 365 -15.30 -22.88 -5.27
CA VAL A 365 -16.11 -21.94 -4.48
C VAL A 365 -17.56 -21.97 -4.96
N GLN A 366 -17.78 -22.00 -6.28
CA GLN A 366 -19.16 -22.14 -6.84
C GLN A 366 -19.85 -23.42 -6.35
N ALA A 367 -19.10 -24.52 -6.23
CA ALA A 367 -19.64 -25.79 -5.75
C ALA A 367 -20.18 -25.74 -4.29
N LEU A 368 -19.79 -24.75 -3.49
CA LEU A 368 -20.30 -24.57 -2.14
C LEU A 368 -21.83 -24.29 -2.14
N ALA A 369 -22.35 -23.66 -3.20
CA ALA A 369 -23.78 -23.39 -3.37
C ALA A 369 -24.65 -24.65 -3.56
N ALA A 370 -24.06 -25.87 -3.58
CA ALA A 370 -24.82 -27.11 -3.49
C ALA A 370 -25.55 -27.26 -2.14
N ASP A 371 -25.06 -26.62 -1.05
CA ASP A 371 -25.80 -26.47 0.19
C ASP A 371 -26.70 -25.23 0.09
N PRO A 372 -28.02 -25.34 0.27
CA PRO A 372 -28.96 -24.22 0.10
C PRO A 372 -28.75 -23.07 1.10
N ARG A 373 -28.00 -23.30 2.17
CA ARG A 373 -27.63 -22.27 3.15
C ARG A 373 -26.39 -21.45 2.74
N ILE A 374 -25.72 -21.82 1.62
CA ILE A 374 -24.57 -21.09 1.09
C ILE A 374 -24.95 -20.45 -0.24
N GLU A 375 -24.79 -19.16 -0.33
CA GLU A 375 -24.98 -18.38 -1.55
C GLU A 375 -23.63 -17.85 -2.07
N VAL A 376 -23.34 -18.08 -3.36
CA VAL A 376 -22.16 -17.55 -4.05
C VAL A 376 -22.62 -16.68 -5.20
N THR A 377 -22.57 -15.36 -5.03
CA THR A 377 -23.21 -14.43 -5.97
C THR A 377 -22.40 -14.17 -7.23
N GLY A 378 -21.08 -14.34 -7.19
CA GLY A 378 -20.22 -13.77 -8.24
C GLY A 378 -20.11 -12.24 -8.13
N TYR A 379 -19.95 -11.57 -9.27
CA TYR A 379 -19.94 -10.10 -9.32
C TYR A 379 -21.35 -9.54 -9.11
N VAL A 380 -21.48 -8.60 -8.20
CA VAL A 380 -22.68 -7.80 -8.01
C VAL A 380 -22.34 -6.32 -8.23
N ALA A 381 -23.20 -5.60 -8.92
CA ALA A 381 -23.02 -4.16 -9.18
C ALA A 381 -23.23 -3.34 -7.90
N ASP A 382 -24.17 -3.75 -7.07
CA ASP A 382 -24.49 -3.14 -5.79
C ASP A 382 -24.47 -4.20 -4.68
N PRO A 383 -23.49 -4.18 -3.77
CA PRO A 383 -23.42 -5.11 -2.63
C PRO A 383 -24.33 -4.73 -1.46
N TRP A 384 -24.98 -3.55 -1.53
CA TRP A 384 -25.73 -3.00 -0.40
C TRP A 384 -26.82 -3.95 0.15
N PRO A 385 -27.65 -4.64 -0.67
CA PRO A 385 -28.65 -5.56 -0.14
C PRO A 385 -28.06 -6.69 0.71
N TYR A 386 -26.85 -7.17 0.39
CA TYR A 386 -26.15 -8.20 1.14
C TYR A 386 -25.55 -7.65 2.44
N LEU A 387 -25.08 -6.41 2.43
CA LEU A 387 -24.58 -5.72 3.62
C LEU A 387 -25.71 -5.48 4.62
N GLU A 388 -26.87 -5.01 4.14
CA GLU A 388 -28.09 -4.81 4.96
C GLU A 388 -28.60 -6.11 5.59
N ALA A 389 -28.47 -7.24 4.88
CA ALA A 389 -28.90 -8.54 5.38
C ALA A 389 -27.92 -9.16 6.40
N ALA A 390 -26.66 -8.70 6.45
CA ALA A 390 -25.61 -9.33 7.21
C ALA A 390 -25.71 -9.04 8.72
N ASP A 391 -25.61 -10.08 9.52
CA ASP A 391 -25.47 -10.00 10.97
C ASP A 391 -24.01 -10.01 11.42
N VAL A 392 -23.12 -10.72 10.68
CA VAL A 392 -21.69 -10.84 10.95
C VAL A 392 -20.91 -10.81 9.64
N PHE A 393 -19.83 -10.03 9.60
CA PHE A 393 -18.87 -10.01 8.51
C PHE A 393 -17.64 -10.84 8.87
N VAL A 394 -17.21 -11.77 7.99
CA VAL A 394 -16.10 -12.68 8.27
C VAL A 394 -14.90 -12.47 7.35
N VAL A 395 -13.70 -12.50 7.94
CA VAL A 395 -12.42 -12.34 7.24
C VAL A 395 -11.49 -13.51 7.58
N PRO A 396 -11.74 -14.72 7.03
CA PRO A 396 -11.02 -15.95 7.38
C PRO A 396 -9.73 -16.11 6.55
N LEU A 397 -8.80 -15.15 6.61
CA LEU A 397 -7.58 -15.15 5.80
C LEU A 397 -6.39 -15.74 6.56
N PHE A 398 -5.57 -16.55 5.87
CA PHE A 398 -4.36 -17.18 6.40
C PHE A 398 -3.08 -16.71 5.71
N SER A 399 -3.19 -15.89 4.68
CA SER A 399 -2.06 -15.32 3.96
C SER A 399 -2.44 -13.99 3.31
N GLY A 400 -1.44 -13.28 2.79
CA GLY A 400 -1.58 -12.00 2.13
C GLY A 400 -0.65 -10.96 2.77
N GLY A 401 -0.58 -9.76 2.22
CA GLY A 401 0.21 -8.62 2.71
C GLY A 401 -0.61 -7.33 2.71
N GLY A 402 -0.09 -6.27 3.31
CA GLY A 402 -0.69 -4.96 3.35
C GLY A 402 -1.96 -4.84 4.20
N MET A 403 -2.54 -3.66 4.20
CA MET A 403 -3.74 -3.33 4.98
C MET A 403 -4.99 -4.08 4.48
N ARG A 404 -5.73 -4.66 5.40
CA ARG A 404 -6.99 -5.37 5.12
C ARG A 404 -8.17 -4.41 5.02
N VAL A 405 -8.23 -3.64 3.96
CA VAL A 405 -9.26 -2.60 3.73
C VAL A 405 -10.68 -3.11 3.95
N LYS A 406 -10.95 -4.38 3.64
CA LYS A 406 -12.28 -4.99 3.85
C LYS A 406 -12.78 -4.97 5.31
N ILE A 407 -11.86 -4.94 6.30
CA ILE A 407 -12.24 -4.76 7.71
C ILE A 407 -12.67 -3.32 7.95
N VAL A 408 -11.91 -2.36 7.43
CA VAL A 408 -12.25 -0.94 7.52
C VAL A 408 -13.57 -0.66 6.80
N ASP A 409 -13.80 -1.26 5.64
CA ASP A 409 -15.07 -1.16 4.91
C ASP A 409 -16.23 -1.76 5.72
N ALA A 410 -16.05 -2.95 6.31
CA ALA A 410 -17.07 -3.59 7.14
C ALA A 410 -17.44 -2.72 8.36
N TRP A 411 -16.45 -2.15 9.03
CA TRP A 411 -16.68 -1.20 10.11
C TRP A 411 -17.35 0.09 9.64
N LEU A 412 -16.96 0.59 8.45
CA LEU A 412 -17.58 1.76 7.82
C LEU A 412 -19.06 1.52 7.53
N TRP A 413 -19.42 0.30 7.11
CA TRP A 413 -20.83 -0.11 6.93
C TRP A 413 -21.55 -0.40 8.25
N GLY A 414 -20.85 -0.39 9.38
CA GLY A 414 -21.43 -0.71 10.69
C GLY A 414 -21.67 -2.20 10.87
N LEU A 415 -20.82 -3.07 10.33
CA LEU A 415 -20.91 -4.53 10.51
C LEU A 415 -19.90 -4.98 11.57
N PRO A 416 -20.29 -5.92 12.49
CA PRO A 416 -19.34 -6.52 13.41
C PRO A 416 -18.49 -7.54 12.65
N VAL A 417 -17.21 -7.60 12.99
CA VAL A 417 -16.23 -8.41 12.25
C VAL A 417 -15.68 -9.53 13.11
N VAL A 418 -15.59 -10.74 12.51
CA VAL A 418 -14.76 -11.85 13.01
C VAL A 418 -13.63 -12.08 12.00
N SER A 419 -12.39 -12.13 12.48
CA SER A 419 -11.22 -12.32 11.62
C SER A 419 -10.23 -13.31 12.23
N THR A 420 -9.36 -13.87 11.39
CA THR A 420 -8.12 -14.47 11.88
C THR A 420 -7.12 -13.35 12.24
N PRO A 421 -6.12 -13.60 13.10
CA PRO A 421 -5.06 -12.63 13.35
C PRO A 421 -4.37 -12.17 12.06
N ILE A 422 -4.05 -13.09 11.14
CA ILE A 422 -3.47 -12.77 9.82
C ILE A 422 -4.47 -11.99 8.95
N GLY A 423 -5.76 -12.27 9.07
CA GLY A 423 -6.82 -11.53 8.39
C GLY A 423 -6.96 -10.09 8.86
N ALA A 424 -6.42 -9.73 10.02
CA ALA A 424 -6.44 -8.40 10.61
C ALA A 424 -5.07 -7.68 10.55
N GLU A 425 -4.05 -8.28 9.95
CA GLU A 425 -2.73 -7.64 9.78
C GLU A 425 -2.86 -6.28 9.07
N GLY A 426 -2.07 -5.31 9.50
CA GLY A 426 -2.05 -3.94 8.96
C GLY A 426 -3.23 -3.08 9.40
N ILE A 427 -4.08 -3.57 10.31
CA ILE A 427 -5.20 -2.84 10.89
C ILE A 427 -4.99 -2.73 12.41
N ALA A 428 -5.15 -1.53 12.95
CA ALA A 428 -5.12 -1.32 14.40
C ALA A 428 -6.38 -1.90 15.04
N VAL A 429 -6.35 -3.18 15.40
CA VAL A 429 -7.47 -3.93 15.98
C VAL A 429 -7.31 -4.12 17.48
N ARG A 430 -8.43 -4.23 18.18
CA ARG A 430 -8.53 -4.60 19.60
C ARG A 430 -9.57 -5.70 19.76
N ASP A 431 -9.07 -6.91 20.05
CA ASP A 431 -9.94 -8.08 20.25
C ASP A 431 -10.93 -7.86 21.39
N GLY A 432 -12.20 -8.18 21.15
CA GLY A 432 -13.29 -7.95 22.08
C GLY A 432 -13.81 -6.52 22.18
N GLU A 433 -13.09 -5.52 21.58
CA GLU A 433 -13.49 -4.11 21.61
C GLU A 433 -14.07 -3.65 20.26
N ASN A 434 -13.33 -3.81 19.14
CA ASN A 434 -13.78 -3.41 17.81
C ASN A 434 -13.85 -4.56 16.79
N ILE A 435 -13.33 -5.73 17.14
CA ILE A 435 -13.31 -6.96 16.34
C ILE A 435 -13.31 -8.18 17.27
N LEU A 436 -13.67 -9.36 16.74
CA LEU A 436 -13.34 -10.64 17.40
C LEU A 436 -12.28 -11.35 16.57
N LEU A 437 -11.22 -11.83 17.24
CA LEU A 437 -10.13 -12.56 16.62
C LEU A 437 -10.18 -14.05 17.01
N ALA A 438 -9.96 -14.91 16.01
CA ALA A 438 -9.88 -16.37 16.24
C ALA A 438 -8.91 -17.01 15.25
N ALA A 439 -8.00 -17.86 15.75
CA ALA A 439 -6.95 -18.46 14.93
C ALA A 439 -7.34 -19.84 14.35
N ASP A 440 -8.32 -20.52 14.94
CA ASP A 440 -8.77 -21.86 14.56
C ASP A 440 -10.28 -21.94 14.31
N ALA A 441 -10.74 -23.06 13.77
CA ALA A 441 -12.13 -23.23 13.36
C ALA A 441 -13.12 -23.19 14.54
N ALA A 442 -12.74 -23.76 15.68
CA ALA A 442 -13.61 -23.82 16.86
C ALA A 442 -13.77 -22.41 17.47
N GLY A 443 -12.67 -21.69 17.65
CA GLY A 443 -12.68 -20.29 18.12
C GLY A 443 -13.42 -19.36 17.16
N PHE A 444 -13.25 -19.54 15.84
CA PHE A 444 -13.93 -18.73 14.84
C PHE A 444 -15.45 -18.98 14.83
N ALA A 445 -15.87 -20.26 14.95
CA ALA A 445 -17.28 -20.62 15.09
C ALA A 445 -17.87 -20.04 16.39
N ALA A 446 -17.17 -20.19 17.53
CA ALA A 446 -17.59 -19.62 18.80
C ALA A 446 -17.73 -18.10 18.77
N ALA A 447 -16.76 -17.38 18.18
CA ALA A 447 -16.83 -15.93 18.02
C ALA A 447 -18.02 -15.50 17.14
N THR A 448 -18.26 -16.21 16.04
CA THR A 448 -19.39 -15.94 15.15
C THR A 448 -20.72 -16.19 15.87
N LEU A 449 -20.86 -17.33 16.56
CA LEU A 449 -22.07 -17.68 17.33
C LEU A 449 -22.35 -16.67 18.45
N ARG A 450 -21.32 -16.17 19.13
CA ARG A 450 -21.49 -15.12 20.15
C ARG A 450 -22.10 -13.85 19.56
N LEU A 451 -21.67 -13.43 18.35
CA LEU A 451 -22.25 -12.26 17.67
C LEU A 451 -23.69 -12.49 17.20
N LEU A 452 -24.02 -13.73 16.84
CA LEU A 452 -25.38 -14.08 16.44
C LEU A 452 -26.34 -14.19 17.64
N ALA A 453 -25.84 -14.64 18.81
CA ALA A 453 -26.64 -14.90 20.00
C ALA A 453 -26.72 -13.70 20.97
N ASP A 454 -25.75 -12.77 20.93
CA ASP A 454 -25.68 -11.61 21.85
C ASP A 454 -25.84 -10.29 21.07
N PRO A 455 -27.07 -9.73 21.00
CA PRO A 455 -27.35 -8.47 20.31
C PRO A 455 -26.61 -7.26 20.91
N ASP A 456 -26.34 -7.29 22.21
CA ASP A 456 -25.62 -6.19 22.88
C ASP A 456 -24.15 -6.20 22.49
N LEU A 457 -23.50 -7.38 22.45
CA LEU A 457 -22.14 -7.51 21.95
C LEU A 457 -22.05 -7.11 20.48
N ASN A 458 -23.00 -7.58 19.65
CA ASN A 458 -23.08 -7.22 18.24
C ASN A 458 -23.15 -5.71 18.06
N THR A 459 -24.05 -5.03 18.77
CA THR A 459 -24.22 -3.58 18.72
C THR A 459 -22.97 -2.83 19.20
N ARG A 460 -22.37 -3.27 20.31
CA ARG A 460 -21.14 -2.66 20.82
C ARG A 460 -20.02 -2.71 19.80
N LEU A 461 -19.79 -3.86 19.14
CA LEU A 461 -18.73 -3.99 18.16
C LEU A 461 -19.01 -3.20 16.86
N ARG A 462 -20.25 -3.09 16.43
CA ARG A 462 -20.67 -2.23 15.31
C ARG A 462 -20.31 -0.76 15.58
N VAL A 463 -20.73 -0.25 16.73
CA VAL A 463 -20.49 1.14 17.12
C VAL A 463 -19.01 1.42 17.32
N ALA A 464 -18.30 0.51 18.01
CA ALA A 464 -16.88 0.67 18.25
C ALA A 464 -16.06 0.61 16.96
N GLY A 465 -16.37 -0.31 16.04
CA GLY A 465 -15.71 -0.39 14.73
C GLY A 465 -15.92 0.87 13.90
N ARG A 466 -17.16 1.36 13.79
CA ARG A 466 -17.49 2.59 13.06
C ARG A 466 -16.75 3.80 13.62
N ARG A 467 -16.78 3.98 14.94
CA ARG A 467 -16.06 5.05 15.63
C ARG A 467 -14.55 4.96 15.37
N TRP A 468 -14.00 3.74 15.40
CA TRP A 468 -12.57 3.51 15.12
C TRP A 468 -12.18 3.96 13.72
N VAL A 469 -13.04 3.71 12.72
CA VAL A 469 -12.82 4.20 11.34
C VAL A 469 -12.82 5.72 11.30
N GLU A 470 -13.78 6.37 11.93
CA GLU A 470 -13.90 7.83 11.95
C GLU A 470 -12.70 8.50 12.63
N GLU A 471 -12.16 7.89 13.68
CA GLU A 471 -11.02 8.42 14.44
C GLU A 471 -9.65 8.15 13.79
N HIS A 472 -9.50 7.05 12.99
CA HIS A 472 -8.18 6.60 12.54
C HIS A 472 -8.04 6.50 11.03
N TYR A 473 -9.13 6.26 10.29
CA TYR A 473 -9.10 5.98 8.86
C TYR A 473 -9.89 6.97 8.00
N ALA A 474 -10.55 7.97 8.61
CA ALA A 474 -11.17 9.05 7.85
C ALA A 474 -10.10 9.84 7.09
N TRP A 475 -10.36 10.16 5.80
CA TRP A 475 -9.39 10.85 4.97
C TRP A 475 -8.93 12.19 5.56
N GLN A 476 -9.81 12.91 6.27
CA GLN A 476 -9.47 14.16 6.94
C GLN A 476 -8.42 13.97 8.06
N VAL A 477 -8.43 12.82 8.71
CA VAL A 477 -7.46 12.46 9.77
C VAL A 477 -6.14 12.00 9.15
N VAL A 478 -6.24 11.10 8.19
CA VAL A 478 -5.08 10.48 7.54
C VAL A 478 -4.26 11.50 6.77
N TYR A 479 -4.91 12.38 6.01
CA TYR A 479 -4.20 13.29 5.12
C TYR A 479 -3.57 14.51 5.78
N ARG A 480 -3.86 14.79 7.06
CA ARG A 480 -3.04 15.72 7.84
C ARG A 480 -1.56 15.27 7.92
N ARG A 481 -1.32 13.96 7.94
CA ARG A 481 0.04 13.41 7.90
C ARG A 481 0.67 13.56 6.53
N VAL A 482 -0.10 13.44 5.46
CA VAL A 482 0.37 13.71 4.09
C VAL A 482 0.80 15.16 3.95
N ASP A 483 -0.01 16.10 4.44
CA ASP A 483 0.33 17.53 4.41
C ASP A 483 1.69 17.80 5.08
N ALA A 484 1.95 17.21 6.25
CA ALA A 484 3.23 17.35 6.94
C ALA A 484 4.42 16.81 6.12
N VAL A 485 4.27 15.69 5.41
CA VAL A 485 5.32 15.18 4.51
C VAL A 485 5.57 16.13 3.35
N TYR A 486 4.52 16.70 2.75
CA TYR A 486 4.68 17.66 1.66
C TYR A 486 5.28 19.00 2.13
N GLU A 487 4.99 19.43 3.35
CA GLU A 487 5.64 20.60 3.96
C GLU A 487 7.14 20.37 4.13
N GLN A 488 7.56 19.22 4.66
CA GLN A 488 8.98 18.84 4.77
C GLN A 488 9.69 18.79 3.42
N LEU A 489 9.02 18.31 2.37
CA LEU A 489 9.60 18.27 1.01
C LEU A 489 9.72 19.65 0.36
N SER A 490 9.01 20.67 0.87
CA SER A 490 9.06 22.05 0.35
C SER A 490 10.15 22.91 1.01
N GLU A 491 10.70 22.47 2.14
CA GLU A 491 11.86 23.04 2.80
C GLU A 491 13.19 22.59 2.13
#